data_72ce5923e39ed3c34144cbb9e2988e79
#
_entry.id   72ce5923e39ed3c34144cbb9e2988e79
#
_cell.length_a   1.000
_cell.length_b   1.000
_cell.length_c   1.000
_cell.angle_alpha   90.00
_cell.angle_beta   90.00
_cell.angle_gamma   90.00
#
_symmetry.space_group_name_H-M   'P 1'
#
loop_
_entity.id
_entity.type
_entity.pdbx_description
1 polymer ?
#
loop_
_entity_poly.entity_id
_entity_poly.type
_entity_poly.pdbx_seq_one_letter_code
_entity_poly.pdbx_strand_id
1 'polypeptide(L)'
;MSKLGRPTNCAGVDTSQRLLIEARRSFATQGFAATTNKKLAQSVGITTAAIYHYFPSKIEMYVAVFADVQELVCKTIEASIRPDAQISENISNMVDSLALLTVREPAVVAFVMSVSSEAHRHPEVLKALLPVSGRIGRILLQMCEKAIEQGEVNSNVSAQSLEDMLTVILSGLGRFNMVYRDARRTSELIKTMKLLLVGEIFRVSSNA
;
A
#
# COMPACT_ATOMS: atom_id res chain seq x y z
N MET A 1 -23.77 46.34 -4.67
CA MET A 1 -23.89 45.10 -3.94
C MET A 1 -23.44 43.97 -4.84
N SER A 2 -22.17 43.53 -4.68
CA SER A 2 -21.58 42.47 -5.51
C SER A 2 -21.97 41.12 -4.97
N LYS A 3 -22.58 40.28 -5.81
CA LYS A 3 -22.88 38.86 -5.49
C LYS A 3 -21.56 38.10 -5.45
N LEU A 4 -21.15 37.56 -4.29
CA LEU A 4 -20.08 36.61 -4.19
C LEU A 4 -20.45 35.37 -5.04
N GLY A 5 -19.62 35.08 -6.03
CA GLY A 5 -19.75 33.92 -6.90
C GLY A 5 -19.59 32.63 -6.09
N ARG A 6 -20.44 31.66 -6.42
CA ARG A 6 -20.41 30.28 -5.94
C ARG A 6 -19.03 29.66 -6.23
N PRO A 7 -18.35 28.99 -5.26
CA PRO A 7 -17.06 28.34 -5.52
C PRO A 7 -17.22 27.30 -6.64
N THR A 8 -16.34 27.38 -7.61
CA THR A 8 -16.29 26.44 -8.74
C THR A 8 -15.94 25.03 -8.24
N ASN A 9 -16.42 23.99 -8.91
CA ASN A 9 -16.23 22.55 -8.62
C ASN A 9 -14.78 22.15 -8.32
N CYS A 10 -13.77 22.88 -8.79
CA CYS A 10 -12.36 22.65 -8.52
C CYS A 10 -11.97 22.79 -7.03
N ALA A 11 -12.58 23.73 -6.29
CA ALA A 11 -12.29 23.91 -4.87
C ALA A 11 -12.77 22.75 -4.00
N GLY A 12 -13.87 22.08 -4.39
CA GLY A 12 -14.41 20.92 -3.68
C GLY A 12 -13.57 19.64 -3.86
N VAL A 13 -13.03 19.42 -5.03
CA VAL A 13 -12.12 18.30 -5.33
C VAL A 13 -10.82 18.45 -4.55
N ASP A 14 -10.23 19.65 -4.53
CA ASP A 14 -9.02 19.95 -3.75
C ASP A 14 -9.24 19.71 -2.25
N THR A 15 -10.37 20.13 -1.70
CA THR A 15 -10.70 19.94 -0.28
C THR A 15 -10.89 18.46 0.06
N SER A 16 -11.55 17.68 -0.80
CA SER A 16 -11.72 16.23 -0.61
C SER A 16 -10.38 15.53 -0.59
N GLN A 17 -9.48 15.84 -1.53
CA GLN A 17 -8.16 15.24 -1.60
C GLN A 17 -7.28 15.61 -0.40
N ARG A 18 -7.30 16.86 0.02
CA ARG A 18 -6.59 17.32 1.23
C ARG A 18 -7.10 16.59 2.48
N LEU A 19 -8.41 16.38 2.55
CA LEU A 19 -9.04 15.65 3.66
C LEU A 19 -8.62 14.18 3.68
N LEU A 20 -8.55 13.51 2.53
CA LEU A 20 -8.04 12.13 2.41
C LEU A 20 -6.58 12.01 2.84
N ILE A 21 -5.72 12.92 2.40
CA ILE A 21 -4.30 12.95 2.78
C ILE A 21 -4.15 13.10 4.30
N GLU A 22 -4.89 14.02 4.91
CA GLU A 22 -4.81 14.26 6.34
C GLU A 22 -5.45 13.13 7.16
N ALA A 23 -6.57 12.56 6.67
CA ALA A 23 -7.18 11.38 7.27
C ALA A 23 -6.24 10.17 7.23
N ARG A 24 -5.57 9.91 6.10
CA ARG A 24 -4.55 8.87 5.96
C ARG A 24 -3.45 9.02 7.01
N ARG A 25 -2.90 10.23 7.15
CA ARG A 25 -1.86 10.53 8.15
C ARG A 25 -2.36 10.30 9.58
N SER A 26 -3.57 10.76 9.88
CA SER A 26 -4.17 10.63 11.20
C SER A 26 -4.47 9.16 11.54
N PHE A 27 -5.08 8.41 10.62
CA PHE A 27 -5.34 6.97 10.81
C PHE A 27 -4.03 6.17 10.96
N ALA A 28 -2.99 6.49 10.19
CA ALA A 28 -1.70 5.83 10.29
C ALA A 28 -0.99 6.05 11.63
N THR A 29 -1.15 7.24 12.24
CA THR A 29 -0.41 7.62 13.45
C THR A 29 -1.19 7.44 14.74
N GLN A 30 -2.50 7.70 14.72
CA GLN A 30 -3.36 7.66 15.92
C GLN A 30 -4.32 6.45 15.92
N GLY A 31 -4.48 5.78 14.79
CA GLY A 31 -5.44 4.68 14.59
C GLY A 31 -6.85 5.18 14.30
N PHE A 32 -7.74 4.22 13.99
CA PHE A 32 -9.14 4.49 13.65
C PHE A 32 -9.89 5.16 14.81
N ALA A 33 -9.78 4.61 16.02
CA ALA A 33 -10.59 5.08 17.16
C ALA A 33 -10.27 6.53 17.57
N ALA A 34 -8.98 6.89 17.66
CA ALA A 34 -8.54 8.20 18.15
C ALA A 34 -8.62 9.32 17.11
N THR A 35 -8.75 8.99 15.83
CA THR A 35 -8.99 9.96 14.77
C THR A 35 -10.41 10.51 14.87
N THR A 36 -10.55 11.85 14.91
CA THR A 36 -11.84 12.52 15.03
C THR A 36 -12.10 13.49 13.88
N ASN A 37 -13.34 13.57 13.40
CA ASN A 37 -13.74 14.52 12.37
C ASN A 37 -13.45 15.97 12.76
N LYS A 38 -13.54 16.31 14.05
CA LYS A 38 -13.22 17.67 14.55
C LYS A 38 -11.76 18.04 14.29
N LYS A 39 -10.81 17.15 14.62
CA LYS A 39 -9.37 17.38 14.37
C LYS A 39 -9.07 17.45 12.88
N LEU A 40 -9.66 16.56 12.08
CA LEU A 40 -9.49 16.55 10.63
C LEU A 40 -10.05 17.82 9.97
N ALA A 41 -11.21 18.30 10.40
CA ALA A 41 -11.79 19.54 9.90
C ALA A 41 -10.86 20.74 10.19
N GLN A 42 -10.34 20.81 11.41
CA GLN A 42 -9.40 21.85 11.81
C GLN A 42 -8.11 21.84 10.98
N SER A 43 -7.52 20.66 10.70
CA SER A 43 -6.27 20.55 9.97
C SER A 43 -6.38 21.00 8.50
N VAL A 44 -7.56 20.82 7.88
CA VAL A 44 -7.79 21.24 6.48
C VAL A 44 -8.50 22.58 6.34
N GLY A 45 -8.85 23.24 7.48
CA GLY A 45 -9.46 24.58 7.49
C GLY A 45 -10.92 24.61 7.09
N ILE A 46 -11.71 23.56 7.44
CA ILE A 46 -13.15 23.48 7.18
C ILE A 46 -13.93 23.25 8.47
N THR A 47 -15.25 23.35 8.41
CA THR A 47 -16.10 23.02 9.55
C THR A 47 -16.29 21.50 9.69
N THR A 48 -16.56 21.00 10.91
CA THR A 48 -16.88 19.59 11.13
C THR A 48 -18.13 19.18 10.34
N ALA A 49 -19.09 20.06 10.17
CA ALA A 49 -20.28 19.81 9.35
C ALA A 49 -19.95 19.63 7.87
N ALA A 50 -18.95 20.36 7.36
CA ALA A 50 -18.52 20.24 5.97
C ALA A 50 -17.89 18.88 5.65
N ILE A 51 -17.27 18.20 6.62
CA ILE A 51 -16.73 16.83 6.41
C ILE A 51 -17.82 15.88 5.95
N TYR A 52 -19.00 15.93 6.54
CA TYR A 52 -20.10 15.03 6.22
C TYR A 52 -20.67 15.19 4.80
N HIS A 53 -20.35 16.31 4.11
CA HIS A 53 -20.64 16.45 2.69
C HIS A 53 -19.69 15.64 1.80
N TYR A 54 -18.46 15.35 2.27
CA TYR A 54 -17.48 14.55 1.54
C TYR A 54 -17.52 13.08 1.97
N PHE A 55 -17.64 12.83 3.26
CA PHE A 55 -17.64 11.49 3.87
C PHE A 55 -18.75 11.40 4.93
N PRO A 56 -19.85 10.70 4.62
CA PRO A 56 -21.02 10.60 5.52
C PRO A 56 -20.70 10.03 6.90
N SER A 57 -19.64 9.22 7.02
CA SER A 57 -19.20 8.66 8.29
C SER A 57 -17.67 8.54 8.35
N LYS A 58 -17.11 8.35 9.55
CA LYS A 58 -15.68 8.08 9.74
C LYS A 58 -15.26 6.76 9.08
N ILE A 59 -16.15 5.76 9.06
CA ILE A 59 -15.84 4.47 8.43
C ILE A 59 -15.81 4.61 6.90
N GLU A 60 -16.70 5.38 6.28
CA GLU A 60 -16.64 5.65 4.85
C GLU A 60 -15.41 6.46 4.46
N MET A 61 -14.99 7.40 5.30
CA MET A 61 -13.69 8.08 5.12
C MET A 61 -12.52 7.10 5.21
N TYR A 62 -12.55 6.16 6.15
CA TYR A 62 -11.49 5.13 6.27
C TYR A 62 -11.43 4.24 5.03
N VAL A 63 -12.59 3.80 4.52
CA VAL A 63 -12.70 3.02 3.27
C VAL A 63 -12.19 3.82 2.07
N ALA A 64 -12.50 5.11 1.98
CA ALA A 64 -12.01 5.98 0.91
C ALA A 64 -10.48 6.16 0.98
N VAL A 65 -9.91 6.34 2.18
CA VAL A 65 -8.45 6.36 2.38
C VAL A 65 -7.82 5.03 1.98
N PHE A 66 -8.43 3.92 2.35
CA PHE A 66 -7.95 2.59 1.97
C PHE A 66 -7.96 2.38 0.45
N ALA A 67 -9.03 2.79 -0.23
CA ALA A 67 -9.14 2.71 -1.69
C ALA A 67 -8.08 3.58 -2.39
N ASP A 68 -7.86 4.83 -1.93
CA ASP A 68 -6.84 5.74 -2.45
C ASP A 68 -5.43 5.15 -2.28
N VAL A 69 -5.13 4.59 -1.11
CA VAL A 69 -3.85 3.91 -0.83
C VAL A 69 -3.66 2.67 -1.69
N GLN A 70 -4.70 1.82 -1.82
CA GLN A 70 -4.63 0.65 -2.70
C GLN A 70 -4.37 1.05 -4.15
N GLU A 71 -5.06 2.08 -4.65
CA GLU A 71 -4.87 2.59 -6.01
C GLU A 71 -3.41 3.00 -6.25
N LEU A 72 -2.82 3.74 -5.30
CA LEU A 72 -1.42 4.17 -5.40
C LEU A 72 -0.45 2.99 -5.38
N VAL A 73 -0.65 2.02 -4.48
CA VAL A 73 0.20 0.82 -4.40
C VAL A 73 0.05 -0.04 -5.65
N CYS A 74 -1.19 -0.28 -6.12
CA CYS A 74 -1.46 -1.04 -7.34
C CYS A 74 -0.79 -0.39 -8.56
N LYS A 75 -0.95 0.92 -8.75
CA LYS A 75 -0.28 1.64 -9.85
C LYS A 75 1.25 1.53 -9.77
N THR A 76 1.81 1.58 -8.57
CA THR A 76 3.25 1.42 -8.37
C THR A 76 3.72 0.02 -8.77
N ILE A 77 2.98 -1.02 -8.41
CA ILE A 77 3.27 -2.40 -8.78
C ILE A 77 3.10 -2.57 -10.29
N GLU A 78 1.96 -2.19 -10.86
CA GLU A 78 1.64 -2.33 -12.28
C GLU A 78 2.70 -1.62 -13.16
N ALA A 79 3.14 -0.42 -12.78
CA ALA A 79 4.17 0.33 -13.49
C ALA A 79 5.57 -0.30 -13.39
N SER A 80 5.82 -1.17 -12.43
CA SER A 80 7.11 -1.87 -12.26
C SER A 80 7.19 -3.18 -13.04
N ILE A 81 6.05 -3.74 -13.46
CA ILE A 81 5.96 -5.02 -14.17
C ILE A 81 6.20 -4.80 -15.67
N ARG A 82 7.15 -5.55 -16.21
CA ARG A 82 7.42 -5.61 -17.65
C ARG A 82 6.86 -6.91 -18.22
N PRO A 83 6.02 -6.85 -19.26
CA PRO A 83 5.39 -8.05 -19.82
C PRO A 83 6.37 -9.11 -20.34
N ASP A 84 7.54 -8.68 -20.83
CA ASP A 84 8.55 -9.54 -21.47
C ASP A 84 9.71 -9.92 -20.52
N ALA A 85 9.69 -9.42 -19.28
CA ALA A 85 10.72 -9.75 -18.29
C ALA A 85 10.37 -11.01 -17.52
N GLN A 86 11.40 -11.72 -17.04
CA GLN A 86 11.22 -12.85 -16.12
C GLN A 86 10.63 -12.42 -14.79
N ILE A 87 9.98 -13.37 -14.11
CA ILE A 87 9.35 -13.09 -12.80
C ILE A 87 10.35 -12.57 -11.76
N SER A 88 11.58 -13.08 -11.73
CA SER A 88 12.65 -12.62 -10.83
C SER A 88 12.99 -11.15 -11.06
N GLU A 89 13.04 -10.70 -12.31
CA GLU A 89 13.27 -9.30 -12.67
C GLU A 89 12.05 -8.44 -12.26
N ASN A 90 10.83 -8.89 -12.54
CA ASN A 90 9.61 -8.19 -12.18
C ASN A 90 9.49 -8.03 -10.65
N ILE A 91 9.81 -9.07 -9.87
CA ILE A 91 9.85 -8.99 -8.40
C ILE A 91 10.91 -7.98 -7.96
N SER A 92 12.10 -8.00 -8.56
CA SER A 92 13.17 -7.05 -8.26
C SER A 92 12.74 -5.59 -8.50
N ASN A 93 12.13 -5.31 -9.66
CA ASN A 93 11.62 -3.98 -10.02
C ASN A 93 10.50 -3.51 -9.08
N MET A 94 9.61 -4.42 -8.71
CA MET A 94 8.52 -4.16 -7.78
C MET A 94 9.04 -3.80 -6.37
N VAL A 95 10.01 -4.55 -5.87
CA VAL A 95 10.66 -4.28 -4.58
C VAL A 95 11.31 -2.90 -4.57
N ASP A 96 12.05 -2.52 -5.63
CA ASP A 96 12.66 -1.19 -5.75
C ASP A 96 11.60 -0.08 -5.77
N SER A 97 10.55 -0.26 -6.56
CA SER A 97 9.47 0.72 -6.71
C SER A 97 8.71 0.93 -5.41
N LEU A 98 8.41 -0.14 -4.70
CA LEU A 98 7.75 -0.06 -3.39
C LEU A 98 8.68 0.51 -2.31
N ALA A 99 9.98 0.20 -2.34
CA ALA A 99 10.95 0.82 -1.45
C ALA A 99 11.02 2.35 -1.67
N LEU A 100 11.02 2.79 -2.93
CA LEU A 100 10.96 4.21 -3.25
C LEU A 100 9.65 4.87 -2.77
N LEU A 101 8.51 4.17 -2.90
CA LEU A 101 7.23 4.63 -2.37
C LEU A 101 7.30 4.84 -0.85
N THR A 102 8.00 3.96 -0.09
CA THR A 102 8.13 4.12 1.37
C THR A 102 8.85 5.41 1.75
N VAL A 103 9.80 5.87 0.93
CA VAL A 103 10.54 7.10 1.17
C VAL A 103 9.71 8.34 0.78
N ARG A 104 8.99 8.26 -0.35
CA ARG A 104 8.21 9.38 -0.87
C ARG A 104 6.91 9.61 -0.10
N GLU A 105 6.26 8.51 0.30
CA GLU A 105 4.92 8.50 0.91
C GLU A 105 4.88 7.66 2.20
N PRO A 106 5.64 8.04 3.26
CA PRO A 106 5.74 7.24 4.47
C PRO A 106 4.39 7.01 5.17
N ALA A 107 3.44 7.95 5.02
CA ALA A 107 2.09 7.82 5.57
C ALA A 107 1.27 6.72 4.85
N VAL A 108 1.54 6.45 3.57
CA VAL A 108 0.91 5.35 2.81
C VAL A 108 1.32 4.02 3.43
N VAL A 109 2.62 3.81 3.59
CA VAL A 109 3.14 2.54 4.14
C VAL A 109 2.70 2.34 5.60
N ALA A 110 2.77 3.39 6.41
CA ALA A 110 2.31 3.33 7.80
C ALA A 110 0.80 2.97 7.88
N PHE A 111 -0.02 3.54 6.99
CA PHE A 111 -1.43 3.19 6.90
C PHE A 111 -1.62 1.71 6.50
N VAL A 112 -0.98 1.24 5.42
CA VAL A 112 -1.06 -0.16 4.98
C VAL A 112 -0.70 -1.12 6.12
N MET A 113 0.40 -0.84 6.84
CA MET A 113 0.86 -1.68 7.94
C MET A 113 -0.09 -1.66 9.15
N SER A 114 -0.90 -0.61 9.32
CA SER A 114 -1.89 -0.51 10.40
C SER A 114 -3.20 -1.24 10.11
N VAL A 115 -3.58 -1.42 8.84
CA VAL A 115 -4.90 -1.91 8.42
C VAL A 115 -5.27 -3.23 9.07
N SER A 116 -4.37 -4.22 9.06
CA SER A 116 -4.65 -5.55 9.65
C SER A 116 -4.94 -5.45 11.14
N SER A 117 -4.17 -4.65 11.87
CA SER A 117 -4.35 -4.44 13.31
C SER A 117 -5.64 -3.66 13.61
N GLU A 118 -5.98 -2.66 12.80
CA GLU A 118 -7.21 -1.90 12.96
C GLU A 118 -8.44 -2.75 12.62
N ALA A 119 -8.39 -3.56 11.56
CA ALA A 119 -9.45 -4.49 11.22
C ALA A 119 -9.69 -5.55 12.31
N HIS A 120 -8.62 -6.00 12.98
CA HIS A 120 -8.74 -6.93 14.09
C HIS A 120 -9.39 -6.29 15.34
N ARG A 121 -9.05 -5.04 15.65
CA ARG A 121 -9.61 -4.32 16.80
C ARG A 121 -11.02 -3.77 16.56
N HIS A 122 -11.38 -3.54 15.29
CA HIS A 122 -12.59 -2.90 14.84
C HIS A 122 -13.30 -3.75 13.80
N PRO A 123 -14.16 -4.72 14.19
CA PRO A 123 -14.85 -5.61 13.25
C PRO A 123 -15.67 -4.87 12.19
N GLU A 124 -16.17 -3.68 12.51
CA GLU A 124 -16.87 -2.81 11.57
C GLU A 124 -15.95 -2.31 10.45
N VAL A 125 -14.66 -2.05 10.75
CA VAL A 125 -13.64 -1.69 9.75
C VAL A 125 -13.38 -2.88 8.84
N LEU A 126 -13.16 -4.09 9.40
CA LEU A 126 -12.98 -5.31 8.62
C LEU A 126 -14.13 -5.49 7.63
N LYS A 127 -15.38 -5.46 8.13
CA LYS A 127 -16.59 -5.64 7.31
C LYS A 127 -16.67 -4.61 6.18
N ALA A 128 -16.30 -3.36 6.44
CA ALA A 128 -16.35 -2.29 5.46
C ALA A 128 -15.23 -2.41 4.39
N LEU A 129 -14.07 -2.97 4.74
CA LEU A 129 -12.95 -3.14 3.81
C LEU A 129 -13.08 -4.38 2.91
N LEU A 130 -13.78 -5.43 3.32
CA LEU A 130 -13.92 -6.68 2.55
C LEU A 130 -14.29 -6.46 1.07
N PRO A 131 -15.29 -5.60 0.72
CA PRO A 131 -15.69 -5.42 -0.68
C PRO A 131 -14.64 -4.73 -1.55
N VAL A 132 -13.73 -3.97 -0.95
CA VAL A 132 -12.72 -3.16 -1.64
C VAL A 132 -11.31 -3.70 -1.51
N SER A 133 -11.12 -4.82 -0.80
CA SER A 133 -9.82 -5.46 -0.60
C SER A 133 -9.45 -6.44 -1.72
N GLY A 134 -8.21 -6.97 -1.68
CA GLY A 134 -7.76 -8.07 -2.53
C GLY A 134 -7.24 -7.66 -3.92
N ARG A 135 -7.22 -6.37 -4.30
CA ARG A 135 -6.73 -5.96 -5.62
C ARG A 135 -5.23 -6.22 -5.79
N ILE A 136 -4.43 -5.92 -4.77
CA ILE A 136 -2.98 -6.17 -4.79
C ILE A 136 -2.71 -7.66 -4.97
N GLY A 137 -3.36 -8.52 -4.17
CA GLY A 137 -3.20 -9.97 -4.28
C GLY A 137 -3.56 -10.50 -5.67
N ARG A 138 -4.63 -9.98 -6.29
CA ARG A 138 -4.99 -10.38 -7.67
C ARG A 138 -3.90 -10.02 -8.70
N ILE A 139 -3.29 -8.84 -8.59
CA ILE A 139 -2.19 -8.44 -9.49
C ILE A 139 -0.99 -9.38 -9.31
N LEU A 140 -0.61 -9.66 -8.07
CA LEU A 140 0.49 -10.58 -7.75
C LEU A 140 0.19 -12.01 -8.22
N LEU A 141 -1.01 -12.49 -7.97
CA LEU A 141 -1.44 -13.84 -8.40
C LEU A 141 -1.37 -13.99 -9.92
N GLN A 142 -1.90 -13.04 -10.68
CA GLN A 142 -1.83 -13.06 -12.15
C GLN A 142 -0.38 -13.07 -12.66
N MET A 143 0.52 -12.31 -12.01
CA MET A 143 1.95 -12.35 -12.34
C MET A 143 2.55 -13.74 -12.07
N CYS A 144 2.19 -14.37 -10.96
CA CYS A 144 2.66 -15.71 -10.59
C CYS A 144 2.11 -16.80 -11.52
N GLU A 145 0.82 -16.74 -11.88
CA GLU A 145 0.18 -17.65 -12.84
C GLU A 145 0.90 -17.61 -14.19
N LYS A 146 1.13 -16.39 -14.71
CA LYS A 146 1.86 -16.21 -15.96
C LYS A 146 3.27 -16.81 -15.92
N ALA A 147 4.00 -16.61 -14.84
CA ALA A 147 5.36 -17.15 -14.69
C ALA A 147 5.38 -18.69 -14.63
N ILE A 148 4.36 -19.31 -14.02
CA ILE A 148 4.21 -20.78 -14.03
C ILE A 148 3.90 -21.28 -15.45
N GLU A 149 2.99 -20.63 -16.17
CA GLU A 149 2.66 -20.96 -17.56
C GLU A 149 3.88 -20.84 -18.49
N GLN A 150 4.78 -19.91 -18.22
CA GLN A 150 6.03 -19.69 -18.96
C GLN A 150 7.15 -20.66 -18.54
N GLY A 151 6.94 -21.50 -17.52
CA GLY A 151 7.95 -22.43 -17.03
C GLY A 151 9.09 -21.79 -16.25
N GLU A 152 8.91 -20.56 -15.76
CA GLU A 152 9.93 -19.82 -14.98
C GLU A 152 10.00 -20.27 -13.50
N VAL A 153 8.99 -21.01 -13.03
CA VAL A 153 8.86 -21.44 -11.64
C VAL A 153 8.88 -22.96 -11.54
N ASN A 154 9.49 -23.47 -10.48
CA ASN A 154 9.52 -24.91 -10.22
C ASN A 154 8.10 -25.50 -10.18
N SER A 155 7.88 -26.63 -10.86
CA SER A 155 6.57 -27.27 -11.00
C SER A 155 5.90 -27.70 -9.69
N ASN A 156 6.66 -27.76 -8.60
CA ASN A 156 6.14 -28.08 -7.27
C ASN A 156 5.59 -26.84 -6.51
N VAL A 157 5.68 -25.66 -7.11
CA VAL A 157 5.23 -24.39 -6.51
C VAL A 157 3.94 -23.95 -7.17
N SER A 158 2.86 -23.78 -6.40
CA SER A 158 1.61 -23.22 -6.92
C SER A 158 1.67 -21.70 -7.01
N ALA A 159 0.88 -21.09 -7.92
CA ALA A 159 0.76 -19.64 -8.06
C ALA A 159 0.33 -18.98 -6.74
N GLN A 160 -0.60 -19.61 -6.02
CA GLN A 160 -1.07 -19.10 -4.72
C GLN A 160 0.05 -19.11 -3.67
N SER A 161 0.83 -20.21 -3.57
CA SER A 161 1.95 -20.28 -2.62
C SER A 161 3.04 -19.24 -2.94
N LEU A 162 3.28 -18.98 -4.22
CA LEU A 162 4.22 -17.95 -4.65
C LEU A 162 3.69 -16.54 -4.33
N GLU A 163 2.41 -16.29 -4.56
CA GLU A 163 1.74 -15.03 -4.19
C GLU A 163 1.79 -14.80 -2.68
N ASP A 164 1.44 -15.80 -1.87
CA ASP A 164 1.51 -15.75 -0.40
C ASP A 164 2.94 -15.38 0.07
N MET A 165 3.96 -16.03 -0.52
CA MET A 165 5.37 -15.71 -0.24
C MET A 165 5.70 -14.26 -0.58
N LEU A 166 5.30 -13.77 -1.75
CA LEU A 166 5.52 -12.37 -2.14
C LEU A 166 4.82 -11.39 -1.19
N THR A 167 3.59 -11.69 -0.81
CA THR A 167 2.83 -10.88 0.15
C THR A 167 3.55 -10.80 1.51
N VAL A 168 4.09 -11.91 2.02
CA VAL A 168 4.89 -11.94 3.26
C VAL A 168 6.16 -11.12 3.12
N ILE A 169 6.90 -11.27 2.01
CA ILE A 169 8.14 -10.54 1.74
C ILE A 169 7.89 -9.03 1.68
N LEU A 170 6.88 -8.59 0.93
CA LEU A 170 6.55 -7.18 0.77
C LEU A 170 6.05 -6.55 2.09
N SER A 171 5.23 -7.28 2.83
CA SER A 171 4.76 -6.85 4.15
C SER A 171 5.91 -6.77 5.15
N GLY A 172 6.83 -7.74 5.12
CA GLY A 172 8.04 -7.75 5.93
C GLY A 172 8.95 -6.57 5.65
N LEU A 173 9.16 -6.24 4.37
CA LEU A 173 9.96 -5.09 3.94
C LEU A 173 9.34 -3.76 4.41
N GLY A 174 8.02 -3.60 4.24
CA GLY A 174 7.30 -2.41 4.72
C GLY A 174 7.43 -2.25 6.23
N ARG A 175 7.24 -3.33 6.98
CA ARG A 175 7.41 -3.34 8.45
C ARG A 175 8.85 -3.04 8.88
N PHE A 176 9.83 -3.64 8.22
CA PHE A 176 11.25 -3.41 8.49
C PHE A 176 11.59 -1.92 8.35
N ASN A 177 11.21 -1.31 7.24
CA ASN A 177 11.48 0.10 6.97
C ASN A 177 10.79 1.03 7.99
N MET A 178 9.58 0.70 8.42
CA MET A 178 8.85 1.47 9.44
C MET A 178 9.53 1.42 10.81
N VAL A 179 10.09 0.27 11.18
CA VAL A 179 10.75 0.05 12.49
C VAL A 179 12.13 0.70 12.52
N TYR A 180 12.95 0.45 11.51
CA TYR A 180 14.37 0.86 11.56
C TYR A 180 14.61 2.26 10.99
N ARG A 181 13.78 2.74 10.05
CA ARG A 181 13.88 4.08 9.42
C ARG A 181 15.29 4.42 8.92
N ASP A 182 16.02 3.42 8.47
CA ASP A 182 17.40 3.50 8.01
C ASP A 182 17.45 3.10 6.52
N ALA A 183 17.59 4.10 5.65
CA ALA A 183 17.60 3.91 4.21
C ALA A 183 18.78 3.04 3.74
N ARG A 184 19.97 3.15 4.40
CA ARG A 184 21.13 2.33 4.07
C ARG A 184 20.84 0.86 4.38
N ARG A 185 20.36 0.60 5.59
CA ARG A 185 20.03 -0.76 6.03
C ARG A 185 18.91 -1.38 5.20
N THR A 186 17.91 -0.59 4.80
CA THR A 186 16.85 -1.04 3.88
C THR A 186 17.43 -1.38 2.50
N SER A 187 18.34 -0.56 1.96
CA SER A 187 18.99 -0.83 0.68
C SER A 187 19.83 -2.11 0.72
N GLU A 188 20.57 -2.36 1.79
CA GLU A 188 21.35 -3.61 1.96
C GLU A 188 20.42 -4.84 2.05
N LEU A 189 19.32 -4.75 2.78
CA LEU A 189 18.31 -5.80 2.83
C LEU A 189 17.75 -6.11 1.43
N ILE A 190 17.39 -5.10 0.65
CA ILE A 190 16.87 -5.27 -0.71
C ILE A 190 17.88 -5.96 -1.61
N LYS A 191 19.16 -5.56 -1.56
CA LYS A 191 20.23 -6.24 -2.31
C LYS A 191 20.33 -7.72 -1.94
N THR A 192 20.29 -8.03 -0.64
CA THR A 192 20.34 -9.42 -0.16
C THR A 192 19.12 -10.22 -0.60
N MET A 193 17.91 -9.62 -0.58
CA MET A 193 16.70 -10.26 -1.10
C MET A 193 16.81 -10.57 -2.61
N LYS A 194 17.39 -9.67 -3.40
CA LYS A 194 17.61 -9.89 -4.84
C LYS A 194 18.57 -11.05 -5.09
N LEU A 195 19.65 -11.16 -4.31
CA LEU A 195 20.55 -12.32 -4.39
C LEU A 195 19.84 -13.63 -4.03
N LEU A 196 18.92 -13.61 -3.07
CA LEU A 196 18.10 -14.77 -2.73
C LEU A 196 17.21 -15.20 -3.91
N LEU A 197 16.57 -14.24 -4.59
CA LEU A 197 15.69 -14.50 -5.74
C LEU A 197 16.41 -15.18 -6.93
N VAL A 198 17.69 -14.87 -7.14
CA VAL A 198 18.49 -15.48 -8.21
C VAL A 198 19.31 -16.68 -7.73
N GLY A 199 19.14 -17.11 -6.48
CA GLY A 199 19.84 -18.27 -5.92
C GLY A 199 21.32 -18.04 -5.58
N GLU A 200 21.77 -16.80 -5.51
CA GLU A 200 23.18 -16.44 -5.32
C GLU A 200 23.56 -16.12 -3.87
N ILE A 201 22.61 -16.18 -2.94
CA ILE A 201 22.88 -15.82 -1.54
C ILE A 201 23.76 -16.86 -0.82
N PHE A 202 23.62 -18.12 -1.19
CA PHE A 202 24.37 -19.21 -0.58
C PHE A 202 25.37 -19.80 -1.59
N ARG A 203 26.63 -19.97 -1.17
CA ARG A 203 27.60 -20.71 -1.95
C ARG A 203 27.27 -22.20 -1.84
N VAL A 204 26.96 -22.85 -2.95
CA VAL A 204 26.90 -24.31 -2.99
C VAL A 204 28.35 -24.79 -2.90
N SER A 205 28.72 -25.43 -1.78
CA SER A 205 30.00 -26.13 -1.71
C SER A 205 29.91 -27.28 -2.70
N SER A 206 30.60 -27.17 -3.82
CA SER A 206 30.86 -28.32 -4.69
C SER A 206 31.75 -29.28 -3.90
N ASN A 207 31.16 -30.28 -3.25
CA ASN A 207 31.90 -31.43 -2.79
C ASN A 207 32.43 -32.14 -4.04
N ALA A 208 33.71 -31.99 -4.28
CA ALA A 208 34.46 -32.78 -5.22
C ALA A 208 34.66 -34.23 -4.68
#